data_2217e6a77e887b214c1762eb25951a49
#
_entry.id   2217e6a77e887b214c1762eb25951a49
#
_cell.length_a   1.000
_cell.length_b   1.000
_cell.length_c   1.000
_cell.angle_alpha   90.00
_cell.angle_beta   90.00
_cell.angle_gamma   90.00
#
_symmetry.space_group_name_H-M   'P 1'
#
loop_
_entity.id
_entity.type
_entity.pdbx_description
1 polymer ?
#
loop_
_entity_poly.entity_id
_entity_poly.type
_entity_poly.pdbx_seq_one_letter_code
_entity_poly.pdbx_strand_id
1 'polypeptide(L)'
;KVLRGIETLLNAREKGGYKNPHVIWQTVVFSSNEAEIDTLRSMAKSYGVDAFSLKTAQLYDYENGHDLMPSSPTYSRYRKNKEGKYELKQRGQRHCWKAWHSAVMTWDGKVVPCCFDKDADFVLGDHSKESVQSIWTNDRSSSFMKQLQRSRESIPMCTNCSEGVKIWR
;
A
#
# COMPACT_ATOMS: atom_id res chain seq x y z
N LYS A 1 0.04 -16.89 -15.79
CA LYS A 1 -1.12 -16.02 -16.10
C LYS A 1 -0.70 -14.55 -16.10
N VAL A 2 -0.03 -14.04 -15.04
CA VAL A 2 0.44 -12.64 -14.92
C VAL A 2 1.40 -12.27 -16.05
N LEU A 3 2.46 -13.07 -16.29
CA LEU A 3 3.46 -12.81 -17.32
C LEU A 3 2.83 -12.67 -18.71
N ARG A 4 1.91 -13.57 -19.05
CA ARG A 4 1.16 -13.47 -20.32
C ARG A 4 0.35 -12.17 -20.42
N GLY A 5 -0.22 -11.71 -19.30
CA GLY A 5 -0.94 -10.42 -19.26
C GLY A 5 -0.02 -9.24 -19.55
N ILE A 6 1.18 -9.23 -18.98
CA ILE A 6 2.20 -8.21 -19.25
C ILE A 6 2.59 -8.21 -20.75
N GLU A 7 2.92 -9.37 -21.30
CA GLU A 7 3.26 -9.52 -22.73
C GLU A 7 2.13 -9.02 -23.63
N THR A 8 0.89 -9.43 -23.35
CA THR A 8 -0.28 -9.00 -24.13
C THR A 8 -0.43 -7.48 -24.13
N LEU A 9 -0.29 -6.86 -22.96
CA LEU A 9 -0.41 -5.40 -22.80
C LEU A 9 0.69 -4.66 -23.55
N LEU A 10 1.95 -5.09 -23.36
CA LEU A 10 3.10 -4.45 -24.00
C LEU A 10 3.06 -4.62 -25.52
N ASN A 11 2.72 -5.80 -26.02
CA ASN A 11 2.55 -6.05 -27.46
C ASN A 11 1.41 -5.21 -28.08
N ALA A 12 0.29 -5.05 -27.36
CA ALA A 12 -0.80 -4.20 -27.84
C ALA A 12 -0.39 -2.72 -27.89
N ARG A 13 0.37 -2.26 -26.88
CA ARG A 13 0.93 -0.90 -26.84
C ARG A 13 1.88 -0.65 -28.03
N GLU A 14 2.79 -1.58 -28.29
CA GLU A 14 3.76 -1.48 -29.37
C GLU A 14 3.08 -1.49 -30.76
N LYS A 15 2.20 -2.46 -31.00
CA LYS A 15 1.43 -2.57 -32.25
C LYS A 15 0.58 -1.34 -32.56
N GLY A 16 0.05 -0.70 -31.52
CA GLY A 16 -0.72 0.53 -31.66
C GLY A 16 0.11 1.80 -31.76
N GLY A 17 1.44 1.73 -31.64
CA GLY A 17 2.32 2.90 -31.60
C GLY A 17 2.11 3.81 -30.38
N TYR A 18 1.53 3.27 -29.28
CA TYR A 18 1.19 4.05 -28.10
C TYR A 18 2.37 4.14 -27.13
N LYS A 19 2.49 5.31 -26.45
CA LYS A 19 3.45 5.50 -25.34
C LYS A 19 2.86 5.08 -23.98
N ASN A 20 1.57 4.94 -23.88
CA ASN A 20 0.83 4.58 -22.68
C ASN A 20 0.08 3.25 -22.87
N PRO A 21 -0.23 2.54 -21.76
CA PRO A 21 0.05 2.87 -20.37
C PRO A 21 1.53 2.69 -19.99
N HIS A 22 2.00 3.44 -18.98
CA HIS A 22 3.29 3.20 -18.33
C HIS A 22 3.16 1.97 -17.42
N VAL A 23 3.94 0.95 -17.69
CA VAL A 23 3.84 -0.37 -17.02
C VAL A 23 4.92 -0.50 -15.96
N ILE A 24 4.51 -0.65 -14.70
CA ILE A 24 5.42 -0.84 -13.57
C ILE A 24 5.28 -2.28 -13.05
N TRP A 25 6.38 -3.02 -13.05
CA TRP A 25 6.46 -4.29 -12.31
C TRP A 25 6.78 -4.00 -10.86
N GLN A 26 5.80 -4.18 -9.99
CA GLN A 26 5.95 -3.94 -8.56
C GLN A 26 5.93 -5.26 -7.80
N THR A 27 6.96 -5.49 -6.97
CA THR A 27 7.08 -6.67 -6.13
C THR A 27 7.02 -6.29 -4.65
N VAL A 28 6.11 -6.92 -3.89
CA VAL A 28 6.14 -6.86 -2.43
C VAL A 28 7.14 -7.89 -1.93
N VAL A 29 8.09 -7.45 -1.11
CA VAL A 29 9.16 -8.32 -0.61
C VAL A 29 8.75 -8.99 0.69
N PHE A 30 8.87 -10.31 0.71
CA PHE A 30 8.67 -11.20 1.84
C PHE A 30 9.92 -12.06 2.04
N SER A 31 10.03 -12.75 3.17
CA SER A 31 11.09 -13.76 3.41
C SER A 31 11.15 -14.82 2.32
N SER A 32 10.01 -15.20 1.77
CA SER A 32 9.90 -16.24 0.75
C SER A 32 10.43 -15.87 -0.64
N ASN A 33 10.55 -14.57 -0.95
CA ASN A 33 10.98 -14.10 -2.27
C ASN A 33 12.15 -13.10 -2.24
N GLU A 34 12.70 -12.77 -1.07
CA GLU A 34 13.80 -11.81 -0.97
C GLU A 34 15.08 -12.27 -1.70
N ALA A 35 15.31 -13.58 -1.79
CA ALA A 35 16.44 -14.15 -2.54
C ALA A 35 16.25 -14.08 -4.06
N GLU A 36 15.03 -13.86 -4.56
CA GLU A 36 14.70 -13.86 -5.98
C GLU A 36 14.71 -12.45 -6.61
N ILE A 37 15.01 -11.39 -5.84
CA ILE A 37 14.85 -10.00 -6.26
C ILE A 37 15.66 -9.69 -7.54
N ASP A 38 16.89 -10.17 -7.64
CA ASP A 38 17.73 -9.91 -8.83
C ASP A 38 17.21 -10.68 -10.06
N THR A 39 16.68 -11.87 -9.86
CA THR A 39 15.99 -12.63 -10.90
C THR A 39 14.74 -11.88 -11.38
N LEU A 40 13.91 -11.42 -10.45
CA LEU A 40 12.69 -10.67 -10.77
C LEU A 40 13.00 -9.35 -11.50
N ARG A 41 14.07 -8.67 -11.11
CA ARG A 41 14.55 -7.45 -11.77
C ARG A 41 15.00 -7.75 -13.20
N SER A 42 15.75 -8.82 -13.38
CA SER A 42 16.23 -9.25 -14.71
C SER A 42 15.05 -9.66 -15.61
N MET A 43 14.08 -10.37 -15.06
CA MET A 43 12.84 -10.70 -15.76
C MET A 43 12.06 -9.44 -16.16
N ALA A 44 11.85 -8.50 -15.25
CA ALA A 44 11.15 -7.26 -15.54
C ALA A 44 11.81 -6.51 -16.72
N LYS A 45 13.15 -6.47 -16.71
CA LYS A 45 13.92 -5.88 -17.82
C LYS A 45 13.72 -6.65 -19.14
N SER A 46 13.75 -7.99 -19.13
CA SER A 46 13.58 -8.81 -20.34
C SER A 46 12.17 -8.71 -20.93
N TYR A 47 11.16 -8.49 -20.10
CA TYR A 47 9.78 -8.23 -20.54
C TYR A 47 9.57 -6.82 -21.10
N GLY A 48 10.52 -5.90 -20.88
CA GLY A 48 10.42 -4.54 -21.40
C GLY A 48 9.41 -3.65 -20.69
N VAL A 49 9.15 -3.91 -19.41
CA VAL A 49 8.34 -3.00 -18.59
C VAL A 49 9.09 -1.69 -18.35
N ASP A 50 8.36 -0.60 -18.17
CA ASP A 50 8.94 0.74 -18.07
C ASP A 50 9.66 0.98 -16.74
N ALA A 51 9.23 0.30 -15.67
CA ALA A 51 9.88 0.40 -14.35
C ALA A 51 9.73 -0.89 -13.54
N PHE A 52 10.72 -1.14 -12.67
CA PHE A 52 10.68 -2.15 -11.63
C PHE A 52 10.76 -1.48 -10.26
N SER A 53 9.88 -1.85 -9.35
CA SER A 53 9.87 -1.29 -7.99
C SER A 53 9.64 -2.35 -6.94
N LEU A 54 10.27 -2.15 -5.78
CA LEU A 54 10.06 -2.99 -4.60
C LEU A 54 9.16 -2.27 -3.59
N LYS A 55 8.36 -3.02 -2.88
CA LYS A 55 7.55 -2.55 -1.75
C LYS A 55 7.81 -3.40 -0.53
N THR A 56 7.85 -2.77 0.63
CA THR A 56 7.90 -3.49 1.91
C THR A 56 6.54 -4.08 2.22
N ALA A 57 6.53 -5.32 2.72
CA ALA A 57 5.33 -5.95 3.23
C ALA A 57 4.81 -5.21 4.48
N GLN A 58 3.49 -5.03 4.54
CA GLN A 58 2.79 -4.67 5.77
C GLN A 58 2.32 -5.97 6.42
N LEU A 59 2.80 -6.25 7.62
CA LEU A 59 2.49 -7.45 8.37
C LEU A 59 1.63 -7.06 9.58
N TYR A 60 0.64 -7.89 9.91
CA TYR A 60 -0.08 -7.82 11.17
C TYR A 60 0.69 -8.64 12.20
N ASP A 61 0.50 -8.36 13.47
CA ASP A 61 1.16 -9.07 14.59
C ASP A 61 2.69 -9.13 14.47
N TYR A 62 3.30 -8.07 13.93
CA TYR A 62 4.72 -8.00 13.63
C TYR A 62 5.61 -7.86 14.86
N GLU A 63 5.09 -7.46 16.01
CA GLU A 63 5.87 -7.06 17.20
C GLU A 63 6.78 -8.18 17.72
N ASN A 64 6.31 -9.43 17.67
CA ASN A 64 7.07 -10.61 18.11
C ASN A 64 7.82 -11.30 16.96
N GLY A 65 7.82 -10.71 15.79
CA GLY A 65 8.33 -11.31 14.55
C GLY A 65 7.21 -11.98 13.75
N HIS A 66 7.49 -12.26 12.48
CA HIS A 66 6.53 -12.89 11.57
C HIS A 66 7.28 -13.68 10.49
N ASP A 67 6.82 -14.89 10.15
CA ASP A 67 7.48 -15.78 9.19
C ASP A 67 7.67 -15.15 7.80
N LEU A 68 6.76 -14.27 7.39
CA LEU A 68 6.84 -13.54 6.13
C LEU A 68 7.76 -12.30 6.20
N MET A 69 8.34 -12.00 7.36
CA MET A 69 9.21 -10.83 7.48
C MET A 69 10.55 -11.10 6.79
N PRO A 70 10.98 -10.24 5.85
CA PRO A 70 12.29 -10.37 5.22
C PRO A 70 13.42 -10.42 6.24
N SER A 71 14.41 -11.28 6.01
CA SER A 71 15.60 -11.40 6.86
C SER A 71 16.52 -10.20 6.69
N SER A 72 16.59 -9.67 5.46
CA SER A 72 17.35 -8.46 5.16
C SER A 72 16.66 -7.22 5.73
N PRO A 73 17.35 -6.45 6.60
CA PRO A 73 16.84 -5.17 7.07
C PRO A 73 16.49 -4.21 5.93
N THR A 74 17.16 -4.29 4.79
CA THR A 74 16.89 -3.42 3.63
C THR A 74 15.45 -3.54 3.15
N TYR A 75 14.90 -4.74 3.14
CA TYR A 75 13.56 -5.02 2.61
C TYR A 75 12.46 -5.03 3.68
N SER A 76 12.85 -5.05 4.97
CA SER A 76 11.89 -5.03 6.06
C SER A 76 11.39 -3.61 6.35
N ARG A 77 10.09 -3.45 6.57
CA ARG A 77 9.45 -2.24 7.10
C ARG A 77 9.78 -2.02 8.58
N TYR A 78 10.21 -3.09 9.26
CA TYR A 78 10.35 -3.17 10.71
C TYR A 78 11.82 -3.26 11.11
N ARG A 79 12.11 -2.85 12.34
CA ARG A 79 13.41 -3.04 13.01
C ARG A 79 13.16 -3.55 14.42
N LYS A 80 14.13 -4.26 15.00
CA LYS A 80 14.10 -4.60 16.43
C LYS A 80 14.44 -3.38 17.27
N ASN A 81 13.68 -3.15 18.32
CA ASN A 81 13.97 -2.20 19.37
C ASN A 81 14.93 -2.80 20.43
N LYS A 82 15.25 -2.03 21.47
CA LYS A 82 16.14 -2.46 22.55
C LYS A 82 15.60 -3.64 23.39
N GLU A 83 14.29 -3.83 23.35
CA GLU A 83 13.57 -4.90 24.07
C GLU A 83 13.45 -6.18 23.22
N GLY A 84 14.01 -6.18 22.00
CA GLY A 84 13.94 -7.30 21.07
C GLY A 84 12.62 -7.42 20.29
N LYS A 85 11.68 -6.50 20.50
CA LYS A 85 10.43 -6.43 19.74
C LYS A 85 10.59 -5.66 18.45
N TYR A 86 9.77 -5.98 17.46
CA TYR A 86 9.78 -5.25 16.19
C TYR A 86 8.89 -4.01 16.29
N GLU A 87 9.38 -2.93 15.70
CA GLU A 87 8.67 -1.66 15.55
C GLU A 87 8.83 -1.13 14.11
N LEU A 88 7.97 -0.22 13.69
CA LEU A 88 8.14 0.47 12.41
C LEU A 88 9.46 1.25 12.40
N LYS A 89 10.25 1.09 11.35
CA LYS A 89 11.49 1.89 11.14
C LYS A 89 11.22 3.38 11.11
N GLN A 90 10.09 3.73 10.51
CA GLN A 90 9.64 5.11 10.40
C GLN A 90 8.13 5.12 10.61
N ARG A 91 7.67 5.86 11.59
CA ARG A 91 6.26 6.14 11.77
C ARG A 91 5.86 7.30 10.85
N GLY A 92 4.67 7.24 10.30
CA GLY A 92 4.10 8.35 9.53
C GLY A 92 4.04 9.62 10.37
N GLN A 93 4.04 10.77 9.68
CA GLN A 93 3.90 12.08 10.35
C GLN A 93 2.57 12.13 11.13
N ARG A 94 2.52 13.04 12.12
CA ARG A 94 1.31 13.28 12.94
C ARG A 94 0.06 13.54 12.09
N HIS A 95 0.23 14.20 10.94
CA HIS A 95 -0.85 14.48 9.99
C HIS A 95 -0.80 13.52 8.81
N CYS A 96 -1.97 13.02 8.41
CA CYS A 96 -2.12 12.19 7.23
C CYS A 96 -2.70 13.03 6.08
N TRP A 97 -1.82 13.49 5.19
CA TRP A 97 -2.25 14.25 4.02
C TRP A 97 -3.14 13.44 3.07
N LYS A 98 -2.90 12.14 2.97
CA LYS A 98 -3.64 11.23 2.09
C LYS A 98 -5.15 11.20 2.39
N ALA A 99 -5.53 11.22 3.66
CA ALA A 99 -6.93 11.20 4.05
C ALA A 99 -7.73 12.44 3.59
N TRP A 100 -7.04 13.53 3.24
CA TRP A 100 -7.68 14.77 2.78
C TRP A 100 -7.99 14.82 1.29
N HIS A 101 -7.38 13.97 0.48
CA HIS A 101 -7.51 14.05 -0.97
C HIS A 101 -7.79 12.70 -1.64
N SER A 102 -7.94 11.63 -0.88
CA SER A 102 -8.23 10.31 -1.43
C SER A 102 -9.07 9.46 -0.49
N ALA A 103 -9.87 8.59 -1.08
CA ALA A 103 -10.59 7.52 -0.42
C ALA A 103 -10.43 6.25 -1.24
N VAL A 104 -10.85 5.12 -0.69
CA VAL A 104 -10.88 3.85 -1.40
C VAL A 104 -12.31 3.35 -1.43
N MET A 105 -12.75 2.89 -2.58
CA MET A 105 -14.01 2.18 -2.75
C MET A 105 -13.71 0.69 -2.79
N THR A 106 -14.37 -0.08 -1.94
CA THR A 106 -14.29 -1.53 -1.92
C THR A 106 -15.12 -2.13 -3.08
N TRP A 107 -14.91 -3.41 -3.35
CA TRP A 107 -15.59 -4.10 -4.43
C TRP A 107 -17.13 -4.15 -4.26
N ASP A 108 -17.62 -4.04 -3.02
CA ASP A 108 -19.06 -4.03 -2.65
C ASP A 108 -19.62 -2.60 -2.50
N GLY A 109 -18.87 -1.58 -2.94
CA GLY A 109 -19.31 -0.19 -2.98
C GLY A 109 -19.16 0.61 -1.69
N LYS A 110 -18.58 0.04 -0.63
CA LYS A 110 -18.27 0.79 0.58
C LYS A 110 -17.13 1.76 0.33
N VAL A 111 -17.21 2.94 0.90
CA VAL A 111 -16.14 3.94 0.85
C VAL A 111 -15.43 3.98 2.18
N VAL A 112 -14.11 3.80 2.16
CA VAL A 112 -13.22 3.79 3.33
C VAL A 112 -12.14 4.86 3.19
N PRO A 113 -11.54 5.34 4.31
CA PRO A 113 -10.63 6.50 4.29
C PRO A 113 -9.35 6.26 3.50
N CYS A 114 -8.82 5.05 3.48
CA CYS A 114 -7.59 4.74 2.75
C CYS A 114 -7.39 3.23 2.56
N CYS A 115 -6.38 2.85 1.77
CA CYS A 115 -6.04 1.46 1.48
C CYS A 115 -5.48 0.65 2.67
N PHE A 116 -5.22 1.27 3.81
CA PHE A 116 -4.85 0.57 5.04
C PHE A 116 -6.05 0.04 5.79
N ASP A 117 -7.25 0.48 5.47
CA ASP A 117 -8.53 -0.06 5.96
C ASP A 117 -9.01 -1.20 5.06
N LYS A 118 -8.25 -2.28 5.03
CA LYS A 118 -8.51 -3.41 4.12
C LYS A 118 -9.75 -4.23 4.47
N ASP A 119 -10.15 -4.20 5.74
CA ASP A 119 -11.29 -4.94 6.27
C ASP A 119 -12.56 -4.08 6.34
N ALA A 120 -12.46 -2.80 5.92
CA ALA A 120 -13.53 -1.81 5.96
C ALA A 120 -14.09 -1.57 7.37
N ASP A 121 -13.20 -1.43 8.36
CA ASP A 121 -13.57 -1.14 9.75
C ASP A 121 -14.08 0.31 9.91
N PHE A 122 -13.65 1.22 9.04
CA PHE A 122 -13.98 2.64 9.06
C PHE A 122 -14.81 3.04 7.84
N VAL A 123 -15.96 2.38 7.64
CA VAL A 123 -16.85 2.70 6.51
C VAL A 123 -17.41 4.11 6.63
N LEU A 124 -17.08 4.96 5.67
CA LEU A 124 -17.57 6.34 5.57
C LEU A 124 -18.95 6.44 4.94
N GLY A 125 -19.27 5.53 4.02
CA GLY A 125 -20.56 5.46 3.34
C GLY A 125 -20.61 4.33 2.32
N ASP A 126 -21.74 4.25 1.59
CA ASP A 126 -22.01 3.22 0.59
C ASP A 126 -22.39 3.90 -0.74
N HIS A 127 -21.50 3.81 -1.72
CA HIS A 127 -21.69 4.47 -3.02
C HIS A 127 -22.86 3.89 -3.82
N SER A 128 -23.36 2.71 -3.50
CA SER A 128 -24.58 2.18 -4.10
C SER A 128 -25.85 2.93 -3.67
N LYS A 129 -25.77 3.71 -2.57
CA LYS A 129 -26.89 4.42 -1.94
C LYS A 129 -26.77 5.93 -1.98
N GLU A 130 -25.55 6.45 -2.03
CA GLU A 130 -25.29 7.88 -1.96
C GLU A 130 -24.09 8.28 -2.83
N SER A 131 -24.01 9.55 -3.20
CA SER A 131 -22.91 10.07 -4.01
C SER A 131 -21.60 10.12 -3.21
N VAL A 132 -20.44 10.01 -3.91
CA VAL A 132 -19.12 10.19 -3.29
C VAL A 132 -19.02 11.55 -2.60
N GLN A 133 -19.60 12.61 -3.17
CA GLN A 133 -19.60 13.95 -2.57
C GLN A 133 -20.35 13.96 -1.23
N SER A 134 -21.53 13.31 -1.15
CA SER A 134 -22.29 13.17 0.09
C SER A 134 -21.49 12.40 1.14
N ILE A 135 -20.88 11.27 0.76
CA ILE A 135 -20.03 10.47 1.66
C ILE A 135 -18.87 11.29 2.19
N TRP A 136 -18.20 12.08 1.32
CA TRP A 136 -17.04 12.88 1.68
C TRP A 136 -17.33 13.95 2.72
N THR A 137 -18.54 14.48 2.73
CA THR A 137 -18.96 15.61 3.59
C THR A 137 -19.87 15.20 4.75
N ASN A 138 -20.20 13.92 4.89
CA ASN A 138 -21.11 13.45 5.95
C ASN A 138 -20.44 13.44 7.35
N ASP A 139 -21.24 13.15 8.37
CA ASP A 139 -20.80 13.14 9.76
C ASP A 139 -19.77 12.04 10.05
N ARG A 140 -19.84 10.88 9.37
CA ARG A 140 -18.86 9.79 9.54
C ARG A 140 -17.49 10.22 9.07
N SER A 141 -17.41 10.81 7.87
CA SER A 141 -16.17 11.35 7.31
C SER A 141 -15.61 12.45 8.20
N SER A 142 -16.46 13.39 8.63
CA SER A 142 -16.06 14.47 9.53
C SER A 142 -15.56 13.96 10.88
N SER A 143 -16.21 12.95 11.45
CA SER A 143 -15.82 12.34 12.72
C SER A 143 -14.47 11.60 12.60
N PHE A 144 -14.29 10.82 11.52
CA PHE A 144 -13.01 10.16 11.23
C PHE A 144 -11.88 11.18 11.10
N MET A 145 -12.09 12.26 10.34
CA MET A 145 -11.08 13.31 10.15
C MET A 145 -10.73 14.03 11.47
N LYS A 146 -11.72 14.31 12.32
CA LYS A 146 -11.49 14.88 13.67
C LYS A 146 -10.66 13.93 14.54
N GLN A 147 -10.95 12.62 14.52
CA GLN A 147 -10.17 11.62 15.25
C GLN A 147 -8.73 11.56 14.73
N LEU A 148 -8.56 11.52 13.41
CA LEU A 148 -7.24 11.49 12.76
C LEU A 148 -6.38 12.71 13.12
N GLN A 149 -6.98 13.90 13.23
CA GLN A 149 -6.28 15.12 13.64
C GLN A 149 -5.89 15.14 15.12
N ARG A 150 -6.77 14.61 15.99
CA ARG A 150 -6.54 14.58 17.44
C ARG A 150 -5.48 13.55 17.83
N SER A 151 -5.61 12.33 17.33
CA SER A 151 -4.73 11.22 17.66
C SER A 151 -4.75 10.16 16.56
N ARG A 152 -3.86 10.29 15.59
CA ARG A 152 -3.67 9.30 14.53
C ARG A 152 -3.33 7.90 15.08
N GLU A 153 -2.59 7.87 16.17
CA GLU A 153 -2.18 6.63 16.85
C GLU A 153 -3.33 5.87 17.54
N SER A 154 -4.46 6.55 17.81
CA SER A 154 -5.66 5.89 18.33
C SER A 154 -6.45 5.11 17.28
N ILE A 155 -6.07 5.23 16.00
CA ILE A 155 -6.72 4.54 14.88
C ILE A 155 -5.89 3.30 14.53
N PRO A 156 -6.41 2.07 14.75
CA PRO A 156 -5.64 0.83 14.59
C PRO A 156 -4.92 0.70 13.25
N MET A 157 -5.60 0.96 12.13
CA MET A 157 -4.98 0.90 10.80
C MET A 157 -3.83 1.91 10.60
N CYS A 158 -3.79 2.98 11.39
CA CYS A 158 -2.75 4.01 11.31
C CYS A 158 -1.50 3.64 12.11
N THR A 159 -1.58 2.73 13.08
CA THR A 159 -0.44 2.33 13.93
C THR A 159 0.65 1.61 13.12
N ASN A 160 0.26 0.87 12.08
CA ASN A 160 1.17 0.16 11.17
C ASN A 160 1.31 0.86 9.81
N CYS A 161 1.05 2.17 9.76
CA CYS A 161 1.08 2.95 8.54
C CYS A 161 2.39 3.72 8.38
N SER A 162 3.01 3.56 7.21
CA SER A 162 4.21 4.31 6.81
C SER A 162 3.92 5.43 5.79
N GLU A 163 2.65 5.78 5.60
CA GLU A 163 2.27 6.84 4.65
C GLU A 163 2.83 8.20 5.10
N GLY A 164 3.37 8.93 4.12
CA GLY A 164 4.07 10.20 4.39
C GLY A 164 5.56 10.03 4.71
N VAL A 165 6.07 8.80 4.73
CA VAL A 165 7.48 8.51 4.93
C VAL A 165 8.09 8.00 3.64
N LYS A 166 9.22 8.57 3.21
CA LYS A 166 10.03 8.01 2.11
C LYS A 166 10.74 6.77 2.62
N ILE A 167 10.24 5.59 2.28
CA ILE A 167 10.84 4.31 2.69
C ILE A 167 11.97 3.88 1.74
N TRP A 168 11.95 4.40 0.49
CA TRP A 168 12.93 4.11 -0.55
C TRP A 168 13.38 5.39 -1.26
N ARG A 169 14.66 5.48 -1.48
CA ARG A 169 15.28 6.30 -2.52
C ARG A 169 15.91 5.39 -3.57
#